data_cc930b4a6ce02135edac1cd123f03f44
#
_entry.id   cc930b4a6ce02135edac1cd123f03f44
#
_cell.length_a   1.000
_cell.length_b   1.000
_cell.length_c   1.000
_cell.angle_alpha   90.00
_cell.angle_beta   90.00
_cell.angle_gamma   90.00
#
_symmetry.space_group_name_H-M   'P 1'
#
loop_
_entity.id
_entity.type
_entity.pdbx_description
1 polymer ?
#
loop_
_entity_poly.entity_id
_entity_poly.type
_entity_poly.pdbx_seq_one_letter_code
_entity_poly.pdbx_strand_id
1 'polypeptide(L)'
;FPIKHCLTVFKVLYTIFAVKRALFVFRSPCFSGIILVMREWSHRPLRRCAERDYSEVLRIRCISAETEVVTLQTVKIDNIFTRIEKKYIVSDKQFAAMLPVLLQHMHVDSYGKSTVSSIYFDTADMRLIRASIEHPIYKEKLRLRCYGTPSAESNAFIELKKKYKGVVYKRRIEMPYADAMEFLCGDAPCPDKQIAREIDYALRFYPELRPSFGIFCERTAYAENGVGDLRLTIDENLRYRTRSLDLLSGTYGDPILPAGKCIMELKTPHTLPLWLAALLDEHRIFPTSFSKYATAYNIELNRILSQKRGAAHCG
;
A
#
# COMPACT_ATOMS: atom_id res chain seq x y z
N PHE A 1 -7.51 30.08 -15.61
CA PHE A 1 -6.75 29.16 -16.46
C PHE A 1 -5.25 29.31 -16.25
N PRO A 2 -4.48 28.32 -16.29
CA PRO A 2 -4.42 27.16 -15.41
C PRO A 2 -3.03 26.98 -14.77
N ILE A 3 -2.94 27.24 -13.51
CA ILE A 3 -1.75 26.92 -12.68
C ILE A 3 -1.49 25.39 -12.65
N LYS A 4 -2.50 24.56 -12.89
CA LYS A 4 -2.39 23.09 -12.89
C LYS A 4 -1.49 22.51 -13.99
N HIS A 5 -1.41 23.11 -15.16
CA HIS A 5 -0.54 22.61 -16.25
C HIS A 5 0.93 22.95 -16.02
N CYS A 6 1.23 24.06 -15.37
CA CYS A 6 2.59 24.44 -15.02
C CYS A 6 3.19 23.50 -13.96
N LEU A 7 2.39 23.07 -12.98
CA LEU A 7 2.79 22.11 -11.92
C LEU A 7 3.09 20.70 -12.46
N THR A 8 2.48 20.29 -13.58
CA THR A 8 2.73 18.98 -14.19
C THR A 8 4.10 18.94 -14.88
N VAL A 9 4.49 20.02 -15.55
CA VAL A 9 5.82 20.15 -16.18
C VAL A 9 6.92 20.20 -15.09
N PHE A 10 6.67 20.85 -13.95
CA PHE A 10 7.58 20.86 -12.82
C PHE A 10 7.80 19.46 -12.21
N LYS A 11 6.78 18.61 -12.16
CA LYS A 11 6.93 17.22 -11.66
C LYS A 11 7.83 16.35 -12.54
N VAL A 12 7.82 16.56 -13.83
CA VAL A 12 8.62 15.77 -14.79
C VAL A 12 10.11 16.17 -14.72
N LEU A 13 10.41 17.45 -14.57
CA LEU A 13 11.80 17.95 -14.50
C LEU A 13 12.49 17.65 -13.15
N TYR A 14 11.73 17.53 -12.06
CA TYR A 14 12.28 17.23 -10.73
C TYR A 14 12.91 15.81 -10.63
N THR A 15 12.50 14.90 -11.49
CA THR A 15 12.98 13.50 -11.47
C THR A 15 14.38 13.36 -12.10
N ILE A 16 14.88 14.37 -12.80
CA ILE A 16 16.10 14.28 -13.64
C ILE A 16 17.35 14.87 -12.99
N PHE A 17 17.25 15.83 -12.04
CA PHE A 17 18.42 16.53 -11.52
C PHE A 17 18.51 16.60 -10.00
N ALA A 18 19.30 15.71 -9.40
CA ALA A 18 19.75 15.79 -8.00
C ALA A 18 21.06 16.57 -7.89
N VAL A 19 21.03 17.91 -7.98
CA VAL A 19 22.20 18.78 -7.80
C VAL A 19 22.01 19.70 -6.59
N LYS A 20 23.00 19.75 -5.71
CA LYS A 20 22.98 20.38 -4.39
C LYS A 20 22.79 21.91 -4.33
N ARG A 21 22.89 22.65 -5.40
CA ARG A 21 22.52 24.07 -5.54
C ARG A 21 22.30 24.34 -7.02
N ALA A 22 21.09 24.69 -7.41
CA ALA A 22 20.83 25.11 -8.76
C ALA A 22 19.84 26.28 -8.79
N LEU A 23 20.21 27.29 -9.57
CA LEU A 23 19.35 28.41 -9.94
C LEU A 23 18.76 28.06 -11.31
N PHE A 24 17.43 27.94 -11.40
CA PHE A 24 16.78 27.66 -12.69
C PHE A 24 16.01 28.90 -13.14
N VAL A 25 16.31 29.31 -14.35
CA VAL A 25 15.62 30.43 -15.03
C VAL A 25 14.78 29.82 -16.15
N PHE A 26 13.46 29.95 -16.06
CA PHE A 26 12.56 29.50 -17.11
C PHE A 26 11.84 30.67 -17.76
N ARG A 27 11.83 30.70 -19.09
CA ARG A 27 10.94 31.55 -19.88
C ARG A 27 9.68 30.76 -20.21
N SER A 28 8.54 31.21 -19.75
CA SER A 28 7.26 30.60 -20.11
C SER A 28 6.72 31.26 -21.39
N PRO A 29 6.29 30.49 -22.40
CA PRO A 29 5.67 31.07 -23.61
C PRO A 29 4.31 31.70 -23.33
N CYS A 30 3.72 31.50 -22.15
CA CYS A 30 2.38 32.04 -21.81
C CYS A 30 2.43 33.24 -20.85
N PHE A 31 3.62 33.69 -20.41
CA PHE A 31 3.78 34.85 -19.51
C PHE A 31 4.99 35.66 -19.89
N SER A 32 4.83 36.99 -19.96
CA SER A 32 5.93 37.93 -20.21
C SER A 32 6.83 38.13 -18.99
N GLY A 33 7.12 37.09 -18.23
CA GLY A 33 7.89 37.15 -17.01
C GLY A 33 8.92 36.02 -16.85
N ILE A 34 9.94 36.26 -16.02
CA ILE A 34 10.97 35.30 -15.69
C ILE A 34 10.60 34.65 -14.35
N ILE A 35 10.51 33.31 -14.32
CA ILE A 35 10.30 32.55 -13.08
C ILE A 35 11.66 32.16 -12.53
N LEU A 36 12.01 32.67 -11.35
CA LEU A 36 13.22 32.32 -10.61
C LEU A 36 12.87 31.28 -9.53
N VAL A 37 13.42 30.09 -9.63
CA VAL A 37 13.29 29.06 -8.60
C VAL A 37 14.60 28.94 -7.85
N MET A 38 14.60 29.31 -6.58
CA MET A 38 15.76 29.15 -5.71
C MET A 38 15.52 28.02 -4.71
N ARG A 39 16.49 27.14 -4.60
CA ARG A 39 16.51 26.07 -3.60
C ARG A 39 17.44 26.51 -2.46
N GLU A 40 16.88 26.79 -1.30
CA GLU A 40 17.65 27.05 -0.08
C GLU A 40 17.57 25.85 0.87
N TRP A 41 18.74 25.35 1.24
CA TRP A 41 18.86 24.37 2.33
C TRP A 41 19.15 25.12 3.62
N SER A 42 18.22 25.14 4.55
CA SER A 42 18.49 25.67 5.90
C SER A 42 19.10 24.56 6.77
N HIS A 43 20.42 24.62 6.97
CA HIS A 43 21.06 23.89 8.05
C HIS A 43 20.89 24.70 9.35
N ARG A 44 20.00 24.28 10.23
CA ARG A 44 20.11 24.63 11.65
C ARG A 44 20.74 23.45 12.39
N PRO A 45 21.84 23.64 13.11
CA PRO A 45 22.39 22.59 13.97
C PRO A 45 21.49 22.46 15.20
N LEU A 46 20.60 21.47 15.23
CA LEU A 46 19.86 21.11 16.43
C LEU A 46 20.65 20.05 17.20
N ARG A 47 20.95 20.42 18.46
CA ARG A 47 21.51 19.51 19.46
C ARG A 47 20.48 18.39 19.77
N ARG A 48 20.93 17.14 19.66
CA ARG A 48 20.37 15.91 20.24
C ARG A 48 18.85 15.82 20.34
N CYS A 49 18.22 15.25 19.29
CA CYS A 49 17.09 14.33 19.39
C CYS A 49 16.88 13.64 18.04
N ALA A 50 16.51 12.36 18.10
CA ALA A 50 16.53 11.43 16.97
C ALA A 50 15.26 11.53 16.10
N GLU A 51 15.02 12.67 15.49
CA GLU A 51 14.04 12.81 14.40
C GLU A 51 14.59 13.83 13.40
N ARG A 52 15.02 13.32 12.23
CA ARG A 52 15.37 14.18 11.11
C ARG A 52 14.09 14.54 10.37
N ASP A 53 13.58 15.71 10.66
CA ASP A 53 12.52 16.35 9.89
C ASP A 53 13.14 16.89 8.58
N TYR A 54 12.88 16.21 7.46
CA TYR A 54 13.26 16.69 6.13
C TYR A 54 12.07 17.41 5.51
N SER A 55 11.79 18.63 5.94
CA SER A 55 10.87 19.52 5.23
C SER A 55 11.64 20.32 4.18
N GLU A 56 11.31 20.10 2.91
CA GLU A 56 11.84 20.87 1.80
C GLU A 56 10.93 22.06 1.54
N VAL A 57 11.42 23.29 1.75
CA VAL A 57 10.68 24.52 1.47
C VAL A 57 11.09 25.05 0.11
N LEU A 58 10.17 24.99 -0.86
CA LEU A 58 10.36 25.60 -2.17
C LEU A 58 9.79 27.03 -2.13
N ARG A 59 10.64 28.02 -2.34
CA ARG A 59 10.23 29.41 -2.49
C ARG A 59 10.14 29.75 -3.97
N ILE A 60 8.92 29.97 -4.47
CA ILE A 60 8.67 30.37 -5.86
C ILE A 60 8.47 31.90 -5.87
N ARG A 61 9.31 32.60 -6.58
CA ARG A 61 9.21 34.05 -6.80
C ARG A 61 8.71 34.28 -8.23
N CYS A 62 7.49 34.76 -8.37
CA CYS A 62 6.97 35.22 -9.65
C CYS A 62 7.16 36.73 -9.76
N ILE A 63 7.89 37.19 -10.78
CA ILE A 63 8.06 38.61 -11.09
C ILE A 63 7.21 38.89 -12.32
N SER A 64 6.13 39.64 -12.19
CA SER A 64 5.38 40.17 -13.32
C SER A 64 5.82 41.59 -13.62
N ALA A 65 5.82 41.97 -14.91
CA ALA A 65 6.41 43.23 -15.36
C ALA A 65 5.60 44.51 -14.99
N GLU A 66 4.44 44.36 -14.33
CA GLU A 66 3.54 45.53 -14.13
C GLU A 66 3.20 45.86 -12.68
N THR A 67 3.55 45.03 -11.71
CA THR A 67 3.37 45.39 -10.27
C THR A 67 4.26 44.49 -9.37
N GLU A 68 5.03 45.12 -8.46
CA GLU A 68 5.79 44.41 -7.42
C GLU A 68 4.88 43.76 -6.36
N VAL A 69 4.10 42.77 -6.73
CA VAL A 69 3.42 41.94 -5.75
C VAL A 69 4.17 40.63 -5.62
N VAL A 70 5.06 40.57 -4.62
CA VAL A 70 5.76 39.34 -4.25
C VAL A 70 4.83 38.48 -3.40
N THR A 71 4.09 37.56 -4.02
CA THR A 71 3.35 36.56 -3.26
C THR A 71 4.25 35.36 -3.02
N LEU A 72 4.74 35.24 -1.77
CA LEU A 72 5.45 34.05 -1.33
C LEU A 72 4.44 32.96 -0.95
N GLN A 73 4.23 32.00 -1.82
CA GLN A 73 3.50 30.79 -1.47
C GLN A 73 4.48 29.73 -0.98
N THR A 74 4.32 29.34 0.27
CA THR A 74 5.04 28.20 0.83
C THR A 74 4.24 26.94 0.49
N VAL A 75 4.72 26.16 -0.46
CA VAL A 75 4.15 24.83 -0.76
C VAL A 75 4.93 23.81 0.08
N LYS A 76 4.29 23.32 1.13
CA LYS A 76 4.82 22.19 1.90
C LYS A 76 4.56 20.91 1.10
N ILE A 77 5.61 20.34 0.55
CA ILE A 77 5.53 19.05 -0.15
C ILE A 77 5.91 17.97 0.86
N ASP A 78 4.92 17.40 1.52
CA ASP A 78 5.10 16.23 2.36
C ASP A 78 5.25 14.98 1.46
N ASN A 79 6.49 14.68 1.05
CA ASN A 79 6.80 13.53 0.19
C ASN A 79 7.02 12.22 0.96
N ILE A 80 7.01 12.25 2.29
CA ILE A 80 7.22 11.08 3.15
C ILE A 80 6.06 10.99 4.13
N PHE A 81 5.15 10.06 3.86
CA PHE A 81 4.10 9.69 4.81
C PHE A 81 4.64 8.63 5.76
N THR A 82 5.01 9.00 6.97
CA THR A 82 5.21 8.06 8.07
C THR A 82 3.84 7.62 8.55
N ARG A 83 3.39 6.46 8.11
CA ARG A 83 2.13 5.87 8.55
C ARG A 83 2.39 4.64 9.40
N ILE A 84 1.87 4.65 10.61
CA ILE A 84 1.90 3.49 11.50
C ILE A 84 0.75 2.55 11.10
N GLU A 85 1.07 1.30 10.83
CA GLU A 85 0.11 0.23 10.55
C GLU A 85 0.22 -0.81 11.65
N LYS A 86 -0.86 -1.03 12.41
CA LYS A 86 -0.97 -2.07 13.44
C LYS A 86 -2.09 -3.02 13.08
N LYS A 87 -1.89 -4.31 13.38
CA LYS A 87 -2.87 -5.36 13.11
C LYS A 87 -3.23 -6.08 14.38
N TYR A 88 -4.47 -6.53 14.44
CA TYR A 88 -5.05 -7.22 15.58
C TYR A 88 -5.90 -8.38 15.09
N ILE A 89 -5.87 -9.51 15.80
CA ILE A 89 -6.85 -10.58 15.64
C ILE A 89 -7.93 -10.33 16.67
N VAL A 90 -9.16 -10.12 16.21
CA VAL A 90 -10.29 -9.74 17.03
C VAL A 90 -11.38 -10.81 16.89
N SER A 91 -12.04 -11.17 17.98
CA SER A 91 -13.23 -12.02 17.91
C SER A 91 -14.46 -11.19 17.56
N ASP A 92 -15.47 -11.83 16.97
CA ASP A 92 -16.75 -11.18 16.65
C ASP A 92 -17.37 -10.54 17.90
N LYS A 93 -17.25 -11.18 19.07
CA LYS A 93 -17.74 -10.63 20.35
C LYS A 93 -16.99 -9.36 20.74
N GLN A 94 -15.65 -9.35 20.63
CA GLN A 94 -14.85 -8.16 20.93
C GLN A 94 -15.18 -7.03 19.97
N PHE A 95 -15.27 -7.32 18.67
CA PHE A 95 -15.61 -6.31 17.68
C PHE A 95 -17.03 -5.73 17.89
N ALA A 96 -18.02 -6.59 18.15
CA ALA A 96 -19.37 -6.15 18.46
C ALA A 96 -19.44 -5.24 19.71
N ALA A 97 -18.64 -5.54 20.73
CA ALA A 97 -18.55 -4.71 21.94
C ALA A 97 -17.87 -3.36 21.68
N MET A 98 -16.87 -3.31 20.80
CA MET A 98 -16.18 -2.07 20.42
C MET A 98 -17.00 -1.17 19.50
N LEU A 99 -17.85 -1.75 18.67
CA LEU A 99 -18.52 -1.05 17.57
C LEU A 99 -19.31 0.21 17.99
N PRO A 100 -20.07 0.23 19.11
CA PRO A 100 -20.78 1.42 19.53
C PRO A 100 -19.86 2.62 19.82
N VAL A 101 -18.69 2.39 20.43
CA VAL A 101 -17.69 3.43 20.70
C VAL A 101 -16.98 3.84 19.41
N LEU A 102 -16.63 2.87 18.57
CA LEU A 102 -16.04 3.14 17.26
C LEU A 102 -16.90 4.10 16.44
N LEU A 103 -18.20 3.88 16.36
CA LEU A 103 -19.14 4.69 15.58
C LEU A 103 -19.35 6.12 16.12
N GLN A 104 -18.94 6.41 17.36
CA GLN A 104 -18.91 7.79 17.87
C GLN A 104 -17.75 8.60 17.23
N HIS A 105 -16.66 7.95 16.87
CA HIS A 105 -15.44 8.57 16.38
C HIS A 105 -15.17 8.33 14.89
N MET A 106 -15.79 7.31 14.32
CA MET A 106 -15.55 6.86 12.95
C MET A 106 -16.87 6.54 12.24
N HIS A 107 -16.86 6.58 10.93
CA HIS A 107 -17.96 6.15 10.08
C HIS A 107 -17.48 5.13 9.06
N VAL A 108 -18.38 4.29 8.56
CA VAL A 108 -18.10 3.40 7.43
C VAL A 108 -17.78 4.27 6.22
N ASP A 109 -16.68 3.99 5.54
CA ASP A 109 -16.28 4.77 4.38
C ASP A 109 -17.24 4.58 3.19
N SER A 110 -17.08 5.38 2.13
CA SER A 110 -17.96 5.39 0.95
C SER A 110 -17.99 4.06 0.19
N TYR A 111 -17.04 3.15 0.43
CA TYR A 111 -16.99 1.85 -0.21
C TYR A 111 -17.79 0.77 0.54
N GLY A 112 -18.19 1.05 1.78
CA GLY A 112 -18.98 0.13 2.60
C GLY A 112 -18.29 -1.21 2.84
N LYS A 113 -19.11 -2.28 2.83
CA LYS A 113 -18.60 -3.66 2.87
C LYS A 113 -18.32 -4.15 1.45
N SER A 114 -17.09 -4.54 1.18
CA SER A 114 -16.65 -5.00 -0.15
C SER A 114 -15.85 -6.28 -0.07
N THR A 115 -15.97 -7.12 -1.07
CA THR A 115 -15.10 -8.28 -1.25
C THR A 115 -13.74 -7.82 -1.74
N VAL A 116 -12.66 -8.33 -1.16
CA VAL A 116 -11.29 -8.10 -1.60
C VAL A 116 -10.71 -9.42 -2.06
N SER A 117 -10.47 -9.53 -3.36
CA SER A 117 -9.90 -10.70 -4.01
C SER A 117 -8.45 -10.39 -4.42
N SER A 118 -7.51 -11.28 -4.12
CA SER A 118 -6.10 -11.07 -4.47
C SER A 118 -5.45 -12.38 -4.90
N ILE A 119 -4.65 -12.34 -5.98
CA ILE A 119 -3.73 -13.40 -6.37
C ILE A 119 -2.32 -12.95 -6.03
N TYR A 120 -1.60 -13.74 -5.26
CA TYR A 120 -0.17 -13.55 -5.01
C TYR A 120 0.64 -14.35 -6.03
N PHE A 121 1.68 -13.71 -6.54
CA PHE A 121 2.63 -14.30 -7.46
C PHE A 121 3.90 -14.68 -6.71
N ASP A 122 4.41 -15.87 -6.96
CA ASP A 122 5.64 -16.37 -6.36
C ASP A 122 6.32 -17.35 -7.32
N THR A 123 7.57 -17.66 -7.04
CA THR A 123 8.34 -18.70 -7.76
C THR A 123 7.84 -20.10 -7.39
N ALA A 124 8.22 -21.12 -8.18
CA ALA A 124 7.84 -22.50 -7.93
C ALA A 124 8.24 -23.00 -6.53
N ASP A 125 9.37 -22.54 -6.01
CA ASP A 125 9.87 -22.85 -4.67
C ASP A 125 9.39 -21.89 -3.59
N MET A 126 8.42 -21.01 -3.89
CA MET A 126 7.84 -20.04 -2.95
C MET A 126 8.88 -19.08 -2.34
N ARG A 127 9.83 -18.60 -3.11
CA ARG A 127 10.97 -17.79 -2.67
C ARG A 127 10.55 -16.49 -1.98
N LEU A 128 9.56 -15.76 -2.55
CA LEU A 128 9.17 -14.45 -2.03
C LEU A 128 8.50 -14.57 -0.66
N ILE A 129 7.61 -15.57 -0.49
CA ILE A 129 6.93 -15.75 0.79
C ILE A 129 7.85 -16.34 1.85
N ARG A 130 8.70 -17.30 1.52
CA ARG A 130 9.71 -17.84 2.43
C ARG A 130 10.63 -16.73 2.93
N ALA A 131 11.21 -15.95 2.03
CA ALA A 131 12.01 -14.79 2.40
C ALA A 131 11.21 -13.80 3.26
N SER A 132 9.93 -13.59 2.98
CA SER A 132 9.10 -12.69 3.81
C SER A 132 8.89 -13.19 5.25
N ILE A 133 8.87 -14.51 5.48
CA ILE A 133 8.70 -15.13 6.81
C ILE A 133 9.99 -15.02 7.64
N GLU A 134 11.13 -15.16 7.01
CA GLU A 134 12.46 -15.09 7.64
C GLU A 134 12.86 -13.68 8.12
N HIS A 135 11.99 -12.69 7.89
CA HIS A 135 12.22 -11.29 8.29
C HIS A 135 13.53 -10.66 7.81
N PRO A 136 13.93 -10.84 6.53
CA PRO A 136 15.17 -10.30 6.02
C PRO A 136 15.13 -8.76 5.97
N ILE A 137 16.32 -8.17 5.79
CA ILE A 137 16.47 -6.71 5.60
C ILE A 137 15.66 -6.22 4.38
N TYR A 138 15.60 -7.04 3.33
CA TYR A 138 14.84 -6.77 2.10
C TYR A 138 13.87 -7.88 1.75
N LYS A 139 12.63 -7.53 1.42
CA LYS A 139 11.60 -8.47 0.96
C LYS A 139 10.60 -7.81 0.02
N GLU A 140 10.05 -8.63 -0.87
CA GLU A 140 9.04 -8.21 -1.84
C GLU A 140 7.79 -9.09 -1.80
N LYS A 141 6.70 -8.55 -2.30
CA LYS A 141 5.46 -9.28 -2.59
C LYS A 141 4.82 -8.67 -3.83
N LEU A 142 4.49 -9.51 -4.78
CA LEU A 142 3.74 -9.14 -5.97
C LEU A 142 2.34 -9.74 -5.87
N ARG A 143 1.31 -8.93 -6.14
CA ARG A 143 -0.08 -9.39 -6.16
C ARG A 143 -0.92 -8.62 -7.17
N LEU A 144 -1.89 -9.31 -7.73
CA LEU A 144 -3.03 -8.72 -8.42
C LEU A 144 -4.21 -8.63 -7.46
N ARG A 145 -4.96 -7.53 -7.48
CA ARG A 145 -6.12 -7.32 -6.59
C ARG A 145 -7.30 -6.75 -7.35
N CYS A 146 -8.49 -7.29 -7.05
CA CYS A 146 -9.78 -6.72 -7.43
C CYS A 146 -10.65 -6.44 -6.20
N TYR A 147 -11.62 -5.57 -6.36
CA TYR A 147 -12.66 -5.27 -5.37
C TYR A 147 -14.02 -5.64 -5.95
N GLY A 148 -14.90 -6.21 -5.11
CA GLY A 148 -16.18 -6.75 -5.55
C GLY A 148 -16.03 -8.09 -6.28
N THR A 149 -17.01 -8.41 -7.13
CA THR A 149 -17.01 -9.57 -8.01
C THR A 149 -16.44 -9.13 -9.37
N PRO A 150 -15.20 -9.52 -9.74
CA PRO A 150 -14.57 -9.03 -10.95
C PRO A 150 -15.17 -9.70 -12.20
N SER A 151 -15.15 -8.95 -13.32
CA SER A 151 -15.26 -9.41 -14.69
C SER A 151 -13.91 -9.22 -15.40
N ALA A 152 -13.79 -9.62 -16.65
CA ALA A 152 -12.58 -9.42 -17.45
C ALA A 152 -12.21 -7.93 -17.58
N GLU A 153 -13.21 -7.06 -17.66
CA GLU A 153 -13.08 -5.62 -17.83
C GLU A 153 -12.98 -4.86 -16.48
N SER A 154 -13.16 -5.56 -15.36
CA SER A 154 -13.10 -4.94 -14.04
C SER A 154 -11.72 -4.36 -13.75
N ASN A 155 -11.68 -3.20 -13.10
CA ASN A 155 -10.43 -2.60 -12.67
C ASN A 155 -9.67 -3.52 -11.71
N ALA A 156 -8.49 -3.91 -12.11
CA ALA A 156 -7.55 -4.68 -11.31
C ALA A 156 -6.31 -3.84 -10.98
N PHE A 157 -5.71 -4.15 -9.86
CA PHE A 157 -4.56 -3.42 -9.32
C PHE A 157 -3.38 -4.36 -9.17
N ILE A 158 -2.33 -4.15 -9.97
CA ILE A 158 -1.05 -4.82 -9.77
C ILE A 158 -0.30 -4.05 -8.70
N GLU A 159 0.07 -4.72 -7.62
CA GLU A 159 0.73 -4.12 -6.47
C GLU A 159 2.05 -4.83 -6.16
N LEU A 160 3.16 -4.10 -6.30
CA LEU A 160 4.48 -4.53 -5.85
C LEU A 160 4.80 -3.83 -4.54
N LYS A 161 4.90 -4.60 -3.45
CA LYS A 161 5.26 -4.11 -2.12
C LYS A 161 6.67 -4.56 -1.79
N LYS A 162 7.58 -3.60 -1.65
CA LYS A 162 8.96 -3.80 -1.22
C LYS A 162 9.10 -3.31 0.22
N LYS A 163 9.88 -4.01 1.04
CA LYS A 163 10.27 -3.54 2.37
C LYS A 163 11.80 -3.63 2.50
N TYR A 164 12.43 -2.51 2.82
CA TYR A 164 13.87 -2.42 3.02
C TYR A 164 14.17 -1.67 4.32
N LYS A 165 14.94 -2.28 5.22
CA LYS A 165 15.30 -1.70 6.53
C LYS A 165 14.11 -1.11 7.29
N GLY A 166 12.97 -1.80 7.28
CA GLY A 166 11.74 -1.33 7.94
C GLY A 166 10.84 -0.43 7.08
N VAL A 167 11.39 0.30 6.11
CA VAL A 167 10.64 1.19 5.22
C VAL A 167 9.88 0.40 4.17
N VAL A 168 8.62 0.76 3.95
CA VAL A 168 7.74 0.11 2.98
C VAL A 168 7.56 1.00 1.75
N TYR A 169 7.88 0.44 0.59
CA TYR A 169 7.63 1.03 -0.72
C TYR A 169 6.51 0.26 -1.39
N LYS A 170 5.44 0.96 -1.76
CA LYS A 170 4.31 0.37 -2.46
C LYS A 170 4.18 0.99 -3.84
N ARG A 171 4.24 0.15 -4.88
CA ARG A 171 3.97 0.51 -6.27
C ARG A 171 2.64 -0.09 -6.68
N ARG A 172 1.81 0.68 -7.37
CA ARG A 172 0.49 0.24 -7.81
C ARG A 172 0.19 0.81 -9.19
N ILE A 173 -0.24 -0.04 -10.10
CA ILE A 173 -0.85 0.35 -11.37
C ILE A 173 -2.26 -0.24 -11.45
N GLU A 174 -3.10 0.40 -12.25
CA GLU A 174 -4.48 0.00 -12.50
C GLU A 174 -4.66 -0.26 -13.98
N MET A 175 -5.34 -1.35 -14.30
CA MET A 175 -5.71 -1.76 -15.65
C MET A 175 -6.87 -2.77 -15.61
N PRO A 176 -7.54 -3.09 -16.74
CA PRO A 176 -8.50 -4.18 -16.81
C PRO A 176 -7.91 -5.50 -16.30
N TYR A 177 -8.74 -6.36 -15.71
CA TYR A 177 -8.29 -7.63 -15.13
C TYR A 177 -7.62 -8.55 -16.16
N ALA A 178 -8.22 -8.66 -17.35
CA ALA A 178 -7.65 -9.48 -18.43
C ALA A 178 -6.24 -8.99 -18.80
N ASP A 179 -6.07 -7.69 -19.08
CA ASP A 179 -4.79 -7.09 -19.44
C ASP A 179 -3.76 -7.28 -18.33
N ALA A 180 -4.20 -7.17 -17.07
CA ALA A 180 -3.32 -7.35 -15.91
C ALA A 180 -2.80 -8.78 -15.78
N MET A 181 -3.64 -9.77 -16.07
CA MET A 181 -3.24 -11.19 -16.08
C MET A 181 -2.28 -11.49 -17.25
N GLU A 182 -2.58 -11.02 -18.46
CA GLU A 182 -1.69 -11.16 -19.62
C GLU A 182 -0.32 -10.54 -19.36
N PHE A 183 -0.27 -9.31 -18.83
CA PHE A 183 0.99 -8.65 -18.49
C PHE A 183 1.77 -9.43 -17.42
N LEU A 184 1.12 -9.91 -16.36
CA LEU A 184 1.78 -10.63 -15.27
C LEU A 184 2.24 -12.03 -15.66
N CYS A 185 1.57 -12.67 -16.63
CA CYS A 185 1.96 -13.99 -17.17
C CYS A 185 2.99 -13.87 -18.31
N GLY A 186 3.29 -12.67 -18.79
CA GLY A 186 4.27 -12.43 -19.86
C GLY A 186 3.69 -12.52 -21.26
N ASP A 187 2.37 -12.59 -21.40
CA ASP A 187 1.67 -12.70 -22.69
C ASP A 187 1.42 -11.34 -23.35
N ALA A 188 1.60 -10.24 -22.60
CA ALA A 188 1.45 -8.88 -23.09
C ALA A 188 2.71 -8.01 -22.84
N PRO A 189 2.98 -6.99 -23.70
CA PRO A 189 4.10 -6.09 -23.52
C PRO A 189 3.94 -5.22 -22.28
N CYS A 190 5.08 -4.80 -21.70
CA CYS A 190 5.09 -3.89 -20.56
C CYS A 190 4.47 -2.53 -20.95
N PRO A 191 3.45 -2.06 -20.23
CA PRO A 191 2.89 -0.73 -20.47
C PRO A 191 3.94 0.38 -20.29
N ASP A 192 3.87 1.44 -21.09
CA ASP A 192 4.83 2.56 -21.02
C ASP A 192 4.53 3.48 -19.83
N LYS A 193 4.70 2.95 -18.62
CA LYS A 193 4.57 3.66 -17.33
C LYS A 193 5.73 3.26 -16.43
N GLN A 194 6.26 4.20 -15.66
CA GLN A 194 7.38 3.94 -14.73
C GLN A 194 7.11 2.77 -13.80
N ILE A 195 5.95 2.72 -13.15
CA ILE A 195 5.59 1.65 -12.21
C ILE A 195 5.46 0.31 -12.93
N ALA A 196 4.95 0.28 -14.17
CA ALA A 196 4.89 -0.94 -14.97
C ALA A 196 6.30 -1.48 -15.25
N ARG A 197 7.25 -0.61 -15.60
CA ARG A 197 8.66 -0.99 -15.78
C ARG A 197 9.32 -1.53 -14.50
N GLU A 198 8.96 -0.97 -13.31
CA GLU A 198 9.44 -1.51 -12.02
C GLU A 198 8.85 -2.91 -11.74
N ILE A 199 7.61 -3.17 -12.13
CA ILE A 199 6.95 -4.48 -12.00
C ILE A 199 7.56 -5.47 -13.01
N ASP A 200 7.72 -5.07 -14.26
CA ASP A 200 8.35 -5.86 -15.31
C ASP A 200 9.80 -6.25 -14.95
N TYR A 201 10.55 -5.34 -14.34
CA TYR A 201 11.86 -5.68 -13.79
C TYR A 201 11.76 -6.80 -12.74
N ALA A 202 10.78 -6.75 -11.83
CA ALA A 202 10.59 -7.80 -10.83
C ALA A 202 10.20 -9.14 -11.47
N LEU A 203 9.34 -9.13 -12.51
CA LEU A 203 8.98 -10.33 -13.28
C LEU A 203 10.22 -10.97 -13.93
N ARG A 204 11.11 -10.17 -14.51
CA ARG A 204 12.36 -10.67 -15.11
C ARG A 204 13.42 -11.08 -14.06
N PHE A 205 13.45 -10.42 -12.91
CA PHE A 205 14.42 -10.72 -11.84
C PHE A 205 14.09 -12.03 -11.12
N TYR A 206 12.81 -12.37 -10.99
CA TYR A 206 12.36 -13.63 -10.43
C TYR A 206 11.80 -14.50 -11.57
N PRO A 207 12.63 -15.32 -12.21
CA PRO A 207 12.15 -16.18 -13.29
C PRO A 207 11.03 -17.11 -12.78
N GLU A 208 10.04 -17.35 -13.62
CA GLU A 208 8.89 -18.22 -13.32
C GLU A 208 7.96 -17.73 -12.21
N LEU A 209 7.86 -16.40 -12.00
CA LEU A 209 6.78 -15.87 -11.18
C LEU A 209 5.44 -16.28 -11.78
N ARG A 210 4.61 -16.93 -10.98
CA ARG A 210 3.31 -17.42 -11.39
C ARG A 210 2.26 -17.22 -10.29
N PRO A 211 0.96 -17.24 -10.62
CA PRO A 211 -0.08 -17.29 -9.61
C PRO A 211 0.18 -18.43 -8.62
N SER A 212 0.21 -18.16 -7.33
CA SER A 212 0.56 -19.14 -6.29
C SER A 212 -0.51 -19.28 -5.23
N PHE A 213 -1.09 -18.16 -4.77
CA PHE A 213 -2.15 -18.14 -3.77
C PHE A 213 -3.24 -17.14 -4.12
N GLY A 214 -4.49 -17.59 -4.16
CA GLY A 214 -5.67 -16.73 -4.09
C GLY A 214 -6.01 -16.44 -2.62
N ILE A 215 -6.24 -15.18 -2.27
CA ILE A 215 -6.63 -14.75 -0.92
C ILE A 215 -7.82 -13.82 -1.02
N PHE A 216 -8.86 -14.15 -0.27
CA PHE A 216 -10.17 -13.52 -0.31
C PHE A 216 -10.59 -13.10 1.10
N CYS A 217 -11.25 -11.96 1.21
CA CYS A 217 -11.90 -11.55 2.45
C CYS A 217 -13.02 -10.55 2.15
N GLU A 218 -13.93 -10.43 3.09
CA GLU A 218 -14.90 -9.34 3.13
C GLU A 218 -14.32 -8.23 3.98
N ARG A 219 -14.27 -7.02 3.45
CA ARG A 219 -13.69 -5.86 4.12
C ARG A 219 -14.73 -4.80 4.36
N THR A 220 -14.82 -4.33 5.59
CA THR A 220 -15.44 -3.07 5.94
C THR A 220 -14.37 -2.08 6.33
N ALA A 221 -14.37 -0.89 5.74
CA ALA A 221 -13.43 0.18 6.03
C ALA A 221 -14.14 1.30 6.78
N TYR A 222 -13.45 1.87 7.78
CA TYR A 222 -13.91 2.98 8.58
C TYR A 222 -12.92 4.13 8.46
N ALA A 223 -13.44 5.34 8.34
CA ALA A 223 -12.70 6.58 8.33
C ALA A 223 -13.03 7.41 9.58
N GLU A 224 -12.08 8.17 10.07
CA GLU A 224 -12.27 9.09 11.19
C GLU A 224 -13.29 10.18 10.85
N ASN A 225 -14.12 10.56 11.82
CA ASN A 225 -15.06 11.65 11.66
C ASN A 225 -14.31 13.00 11.58
N GLY A 226 -14.76 13.88 10.70
CA GLY A 226 -14.13 15.20 10.54
C GLY A 226 -12.83 15.16 9.69
N VAL A 227 -11.80 15.87 10.13
CA VAL A 227 -10.54 16.12 9.38
C VAL A 227 -9.40 15.23 9.92
N GLY A 228 -9.67 13.97 10.19
CA GLY A 228 -8.65 13.03 10.68
C GLY A 228 -8.16 12.05 9.63
N ASP A 229 -7.00 11.45 9.87
CA ASP A 229 -6.34 10.47 8.99
C ASP A 229 -6.32 9.05 9.58
N LEU A 230 -7.01 8.82 10.70
CA LEU A 230 -7.16 7.48 11.25
C LEU A 230 -8.05 6.65 10.33
N ARG A 231 -7.58 5.49 9.95
CA ARG A 231 -8.34 4.50 9.18
C ARG A 231 -8.30 3.16 9.89
N LEU A 232 -9.45 2.50 9.91
CA LEU A 232 -9.61 1.16 10.43
C LEU A 232 -10.24 0.28 9.36
N THR A 233 -9.73 -0.92 9.16
CA THR A 233 -10.38 -1.91 8.31
C THR A 233 -10.60 -3.19 9.09
N ILE A 234 -11.77 -3.80 8.89
CA ILE A 234 -12.12 -5.13 9.39
C ILE A 234 -12.17 -6.07 8.19
N ASP A 235 -11.36 -7.12 8.25
CA ASP A 235 -11.34 -8.19 7.26
C ASP A 235 -11.94 -9.45 7.89
N GLU A 236 -13.08 -9.88 7.37
CA GLU A 236 -13.82 -11.05 7.78
C GLU A 236 -13.73 -12.14 6.71
N ASN A 237 -14.16 -13.37 7.05
CA ASN A 237 -14.24 -14.48 6.09
C ASN A 237 -12.98 -14.66 5.26
N LEU A 238 -11.83 -14.63 5.93
CA LEU A 238 -10.54 -14.79 5.27
C LEU A 238 -10.39 -16.20 4.74
N ARG A 239 -10.21 -16.34 3.44
CA ARG A 239 -10.06 -17.62 2.73
C ARG A 239 -8.86 -17.61 1.82
N TYR A 240 -8.31 -18.79 1.55
CA TYR A 240 -7.27 -18.97 0.55
C TYR A 240 -7.51 -20.20 -0.31
N ARG A 241 -6.90 -20.22 -1.49
CA ARG A 241 -6.79 -21.41 -2.34
C ARG A 241 -5.49 -21.40 -3.12
N THR A 242 -5.04 -22.59 -3.52
CA THR A 242 -3.80 -22.79 -4.29
C THR A 242 -4.07 -23.36 -5.68
N ARG A 243 -5.34 -23.55 -6.04
CA ARG A 243 -5.79 -24.02 -7.35
C ARG A 243 -6.85 -23.06 -7.87
N SER A 244 -7.11 -23.13 -9.20
CA SER A 244 -8.07 -22.24 -9.86
C SER A 244 -7.81 -20.78 -9.50
N LEU A 245 -6.57 -20.34 -9.74
CA LEU A 245 -6.07 -19.02 -9.34
C LEU A 245 -6.51 -17.90 -10.30
N ASP A 246 -7.73 -17.99 -10.77
CA ASP A 246 -8.44 -16.97 -11.52
C ASP A 246 -9.47 -16.29 -10.60
N LEU A 247 -9.46 -14.97 -10.50
CA LEU A 247 -10.43 -14.25 -9.64
C LEU A 247 -11.86 -14.31 -10.17
N LEU A 248 -12.05 -14.59 -11.45
CA LEU A 248 -13.37 -14.78 -12.06
C LEU A 248 -14.06 -16.06 -11.58
N SER A 249 -13.29 -17.01 -11.06
CA SER A 249 -13.82 -18.27 -10.50
C SER A 249 -14.51 -18.10 -9.13
N GLY A 250 -14.65 -16.88 -8.62
CA GLY A 250 -15.28 -16.60 -7.33
C GLY A 250 -14.32 -16.61 -6.15
N THR A 251 -14.87 -16.53 -4.93
CA THR A 251 -14.12 -16.26 -3.69
C THR A 251 -14.07 -17.44 -2.72
N TYR A 252 -14.33 -18.66 -3.19
CA TYR A 252 -14.24 -19.87 -2.36
C TYR A 252 -12.79 -20.19 -1.97
N GLY A 253 -12.63 -21.00 -0.96
CA GLY A 253 -11.32 -21.45 -0.45
C GLY A 253 -11.39 -21.89 1.01
N ASP A 254 -10.27 -22.41 1.50
CA ASP A 254 -10.10 -22.83 2.89
C ASP A 254 -9.95 -21.63 3.81
N PRO A 255 -10.43 -21.69 5.07
CA PRO A 255 -10.33 -20.58 6.02
C PRO A 255 -8.87 -20.33 6.44
N ILE A 256 -8.51 -19.06 6.57
CA ILE A 256 -7.19 -18.62 7.10
C ILE A 256 -7.25 -18.46 8.62
N LEU A 257 -8.41 -18.10 9.16
CA LEU A 257 -8.64 -17.93 10.59
C LEU A 257 -9.75 -18.85 11.06
N PRO A 258 -9.75 -19.22 12.36
CA PRO A 258 -10.89 -19.89 12.98
C PRO A 258 -12.16 -19.06 12.82
N ALA A 259 -13.32 -19.74 12.80
CA ALA A 259 -14.63 -19.09 12.79
C ALA A 259 -14.76 -18.10 13.96
N GLY A 260 -15.46 -17.00 13.75
CA GLY A 260 -15.65 -15.97 14.75
C GLY A 260 -14.42 -15.09 15.02
N LYS A 261 -13.46 -15.07 14.11
CA LYS A 261 -12.27 -14.21 14.16
C LYS A 261 -12.15 -13.37 12.89
N CYS A 262 -11.75 -12.12 13.07
CA CYS A 262 -11.46 -11.18 11.98
C CYS A 262 -10.09 -10.50 12.20
N ILE A 263 -9.59 -9.84 11.16
CA ILE A 263 -8.41 -8.99 11.24
C ILE A 263 -8.85 -7.54 11.24
N MET A 264 -8.50 -6.85 12.30
CA MET A 264 -8.57 -5.40 12.36
C MET A 264 -7.20 -4.81 12.02
N GLU A 265 -7.16 -3.87 11.08
CA GLU A 265 -5.95 -3.14 10.70
C GLU A 265 -6.18 -1.64 10.93
N LEU A 266 -5.36 -1.06 11.79
CA LEU A 266 -5.35 0.37 12.09
C LEU A 266 -4.23 1.05 11.32
N LYS A 267 -4.54 2.19 10.71
CA LYS A 267 -3.58 3.07 10.03
C LYS A 267 -3.73 4.49 10.55
N THR A 268 -2.65 5.03 11.07
CA THR A 268 -2.60 6.40 11.58
C THR A 268 -1.30 7.07 11.13
N PRO A 269 -1.29 8.37 10.85
CA PRO A 269 -0.06 9.11 10.54
C PRO A 269 0.83 9.28 11.77
N HIS A 270 0.25 9.24 12.96
CA HIS A 270 0.93 9.48 14.23
C HIS A 270 0.63 8.38 15.26
N THR A 271 0.58 8.72 16.53
CA THR A 271 0.18 7.83 17.62
C THR A 271 -1.30 7.47 17.54
N LEU A 272 -1.69 6.37 18.16
CA LEU A 272 -3.10 6.03 18.31
C LEU A 272 -3.79 7.08 19.19
N PRO A 273 -5.03 7.51 18.84
CA PRO A 273 -5.85 8.34 19.72
C PRO A 273 -6.08 7.65 21.08
N LEU A 274 -6.11 8.45 22.15
CA LEU A 274 -6.27 7.91 23.51
C LEU A 274 -7.55 7.10 23.69
N TRP A 275 -8.66 7.57 23.09
CA TRP A 275 -9.92 6.84 23.14
C TRP A 275 -9.83 5.43 22.54
N LEU A 276 -9.07 5.30 21.42
CA LEU A 276 -8.89 4.01 20.76
C LEU A 276 -7.93 3.12 21.54
N ALA A 277 -6.87 3.70 22.12
CA ALA A 277 -5.95 2.95 22.97
C ALA A 277 -6.67 2.40 24.22
N ALA A 278 -7.52 3.21 24.88
CA ALA A 278 -8.34 2.78 26.02
C ALA A 278 -9.33 1.67 25.64
N LEU A 279 -10.00 1.81 24.48
CA LEU A 279 -10.94 0.81 23.97
C LEU A 279 -10.27 -0.53 23.69
N LEU A 280 -9.06 -0.52 23.10
CA LEU A 280 -8.29 -1.73 22.85
C LEU A 280 -7.86 -2.41 24.16
N ASP A 281 -7.44 -1.64 25.15
CA ASP A 281 -7.02 -2.14 26.46
C ASP A 281 -8.19 -2.75 27.23
N GLU A 282 -9.34 -2.07 27.30
CA GLU A 282 -10.60 -2.55 27.92
C GLU A 282 -10.99 -3.93 27.38
N HIS A 283 -10.91 -4.12 26.08
CA HIS A 283 -11.26 -5.39 25.43
C HIS A 283 -10.09 -6.38 25.32
N ARG A 284 -8.92 -6.08 25.91
CA ARG A 284 -7.68 -6.90 25.88
C ARG A 284 -7.28 -7.29 24.45
N ILE A 285 -7.29 -6.32 23.55
CA ILE A 285 -6.92 -6.49 22.15
C ILE A 285 -5.50 -5.97 21.95
N PHE A 286 -4.58 -6.88 21.67
CA PHE A 286 -3.16 -6.56 21.54
C PHE A 286 -2.69 -6.64 20.08
N PRO A 287 -1.71 -5.80 19.67
CA PRO A 287 -1.18 -5.84 18.32
C PRO A 287 -0.47 -7.15 18.03
N THR A 288 -0.64 -7.65 16.83
CA THR A 288 -0.04 -8.89 16.36
C THR A 288 0.64 -8.72 15.01
N SER A 289 1.66 -9.55 14.76
CA SER A 289 2.23 -9.66 13.42
C SER A 289 1.41 -10.65 12.61
N PHE A 290 0.63 -10.15 11.65
CA PHE A 290 -0.21 -10.97 10.80
C PHE A 290 0.00 -10.66 9.32
N SER A 291 0.20 -11.70 8.52
CA SER A 291 0.25 -11.63 7.06
C SER A 291 -0.65 -12.69 6.47
N LYS A 292 -1.75 -12.28 5.81
CA LYS A 292 -2.68 -13.21 5.14
C LYS A 292 -1.96 -14.26 4.29
N TYR A 293 -1.02 -13.82 3.47
CA TYR A 293 -0.25 -14.70 2.59
C TYR A 293 0.66 -15.66 3.38
N ALA A 294 1.41 -15.16 4.39
CA ALA A 294 2.27 -16.04 5.17
C ALA A 294 1.47 -17.06 5.99
N THR A 295 0.33 -16.65 6.54
CA THR A 295 -0.55 -17.56 7.29
C THR A 295 -1.11 -18.65 6.38
N ALA A 296 -1.64 -18.27 5.21
CA ALA A 296 -2.14 -19.22 4.22
C ALA A 296 -1.05 -20.20 3.75
N TYR A 297 0.16 -19.69 3.48
CA TYR A 297 1.31 -20.52 3.13
C TYR A 297 1.66 -21.54 4.24
N ASN A 298 1.71 -21.12 5.49
CA ASN A 298 2.02 -22.02 6.60
C ASN A 298 0.93 -23.09 6.80
N ILE A 299 -0.35 -22.75 6.63
CA ILE A 299 -1.45 -23.71 6.70
C ILE A 299 -1.28 -24.76 5.59
N GLU A 300 -1.03 -24.35 4.36
CA GLU A 300 -0.85 -25.24 3.22
C GLU A 300 0.39 -26.12 3.37
N LEU A 301 1.50 -25.54 3.81
CA LEU A 301 2.74 -26.28 4.07
C LEU A 301 2.52 -27.39 5.12
N ASN A 302 1.85 -27.08 6.22
CA ASN A 302 1.53 -28.05 7.27
C ASN A 302 0.62 -29.16 6.73
N ARG A 303 -0.37 -28.83 5.88
CA ARG A 303 -1.25 -29.81 5.23
C ARG A 303 -0.45 -30.80 4.37
N ILE A 304 0.46 -30.27 3.53
CA ILE A 304 1.31 -31.09 2.67
C ILE A 304 2.23 -32.02 3.49
N LEU A 305 2.85 -31.49 4.56
CA LEU A 305 3.73 -32.27 5.42
C LEU A 305 2.99 -33.36 6.18
N SER A 306 1.77 -33.11 6.64
CA SER A 306 0.93 -34.11 7.31
C SER A 306 0.52 -35.23 6.35
N GLN A 307 0.18 -34.91 5.11
CA GLN A 307 -0.14 -35.92 4.10
C GLN A 307 1.07 -36.83 3.77
N LYS A 308 2.27 -36.27 3.65
CA LYS A 308 3.50 -37.03 3.40
C LYS A 308 3.83 -37.98 4.58
N ARG A 309 3.64 -37.55 5.84
CA ARG A 309 3.85 -38.41 7.02
C ARG A 309 2.85 -39.55 7.07
N GLY A 310 1.58 -39.30 6.76
CA GLY A 310 0.56 -40.35 6.68
C GLY A 310 0.88 -41.41 5.63
N ALA A 311 1.34 -40.98 4.44
CA ALA A 311 1.73 -41.92 3.38
C ALA A 311 2.98 -42.77 3.73
N ALA A 312 3.92 -42.21 4.52
CA ALA A 312 5.13 -42.94 4.94
C ALA A 312 4.87 -43.97 6.06
N HIS A 313 3.71 -43.98 6.70
CA HIS A 313 3.34 -44.96 7.72
C HIS A 313 2.46 -46.11 7.18
N CYS A 314 2.01 -46.01 5.95
CA CYS A 314 1.15 -47.06 5.29
C CYS A 314 1.92 -47.89 4.24
N GLY A 315 3.21 -47.75 4.11
CA GLY A 315 4.12 -48.54 3.29
C GLY A 315 5.12 -49.29 4.15
#